data_96e6368bad4c26cec1579193b74cb3dd
#
_entry.id   96e6368bad4c26cec1579193b74cb3dd
#
_cell.length_a   1.000
_cell.length_b   1.000
_cell.length_c   1.000
_cell.angle_alpha   90.00
_cell.angle_beta   90.00
_cell.angle_gamma   90.00
#
_symmetry.space_group_name_H-M   'P 1'
#
loop_
_entity.id
_entity.type
_entity.pdbx_description
1 polymer ?
#
loop_
_entity_poly.entity_id
_entity_poly.type
_entity_poly.pdbx_seq_one_letter_code
_entity_poly.pdbx_strand_id
1 'polypeptide(L)'
;QASQVLFDGFLKLYIESTDDPQQDDEEIILPEVHIGDRMFENGINADCKFTSAPSRYTDASLIKKLEELEIGRPSTYAPTITTLTKARGYVAKGDKTGEKHTVTNLSLKNGKIKSASKVETTGAERGRLLPQDIGMIVTDYLVKNFPQILDYRFTANVEEDFDKIAEGNAVWNGVIED
;
A
#
# COMPACT_ATOMS: atom_id res chain seq x y z
N GLN A 1 12.38 0.26 -15.67
CA GLN A 1 12.03 1.59 -16.12
C GLN A 1 12.92 2.57 -15.36
N ALA A 2 13.54 3.53 -16.02
CA ALA A 2 14.38 4.53 -15.38
C ALA A 2 14.03 5.90 -15.97
N SER A 3 14.10 6.94 -15.15
CA SER A 3 13.79 8.32 -15.53
C SER A 3 15.01 9.21 -15.32
N GLN A 4 15.12 10.26 -16.11
CA GLN A 4 16.14 11.29 -15.97
C GLN A 4 15.47 12.61 -15.60
N VAL A 5 15.92 13.25 -14.51
CA VAL A 5 15.47 14.57 -14.13
C VAL A 5 16.28 15.59 -14.96
N LEU A 6 15.61 16.29 -15.86
CA LEU A 6 16.24 17.34 -16.69
C LEU A 6 16.35 18.67 -15.98
N PHE A 7 15.51 18.91 -14.97
CA PHE A 7 15.52 20.15 -14.18
C PHE A 7 14.91 19.87 -12.80
N ASP A 8 15.69 20.11 -11.75
CA ASP A 8 15.31 19.77 -10.38
C ASP A 8 14.10 20.55 -9.85
N GLY A 9 13.87 21.77 -10.35
CA GLY A 9 12.73 22.59 -9.96
C GLY A 9 12.53 22.68 -8.45
N PHE A 10 11.30 22.39 -8.00
CA PHE A 10 10.95 22.35 -6.58
C PHE A 10 11.47 21.11 -5.84
N LEU A 11 11.92 20.07 -6.53
CA LEU A 11 12.51 18.87 -5.92
C LEU A 11 13.77 19.21 -5.09
N LYS A 12 14.42 20.35 -5.34
CA LYS A 12 15.50 20.84 -4.46
C LYS A 12 15.05 21.16 -3.03
N LEU A 13 13.76 21.43 -2.84
CA LEU A 13 13.19 21.83 -1.56
C LEU A 13 12.33 20.74 -0.93
N TYR A 14 11.82 19.80 -1.73
CA TYR A 14 10.94 18.73 -1.30
C TYR A 14 11.52 17.38 -1.70
N ILE A 15 11.92 16.60 -0.71
CA ILE A 15 12.16 15.17 -0.86
C ILE A 15 10.84 14.50 -0.46
N GLU A 16 10.10 13.95 -1.42
CA GLU A 16 8.95 13.12 -1.11
C GLU A 16 9.42 11.88 -0.35
N SER A 17 9.02 11.77 0.92
CA SER A 17 9.16 10.53 1.67
C SER A 17 7.91 9.70 1.44
N THR A 18 8.06 8.50 0.93
CA THR A 18 6.98 7.53 0.85
C THR A 18 6.72 6.93 2.22
N ASP A 19 5.46 6.91 2.67
CA ASP A 19 5.05 6.30 3.93
C ASP A 19 5.19 4.76 3.92
N ASP A 20 5.47 4.16 2.78
CA ASP A 20 5.69 2.73 2.63
C ASP A 20 7.15 2.42 2.22
N PRO A 21 7.98 1.94 3.16
CA PRO A 21 9.39 1.63 2.90
C PRO A 21 9.63 0.47 1.91
N GLN A 22 8.55 -0.18 1.40
CA GLN A 22 8.66 -1.21 0.37
C GLN A 22 8.55 -0.66 -1.06
N GLN A 23 8.26 0.63 -1.22
CA GLN A 23 8.22 1.33 -2.51
C GLN A 23 9.44 2.23 -2.75
N ASP A 24 10.52 2.05 -2.01
CA ASP A 24 11.80 2.65 -2.38
C ASP A 24 12.30 2.00 -3.70
N ASP A 25 11.66 2.40 -4.80
CA ASP A 25 12.31 2.37 -6.09
C ASP A 25 13.44 3.40 -5.98
N GLU A 26 14.65 2.93 -5.68
CA GLU A 26 15.85 3.75 -5.83
C GLU A 26 15.77 4.40 -7.21
N GLU A 27 15.54 5.71 -7.26
CA GLU A 27 15.58 6.44 -8.51
C GLU A 27 16.99 6.30 -9.08
N ILE A 28 17.14 5.37 -10.00
CA ILE A 28 18.38 5.17 -10.74
C ILE A 28 18.53 6.40 -11.65
N ILE A 29 19.35 7.34 -11.23
CA ILE A 29 19.73 8.48 -12.07
C ILE A 29 20.55 7.92 -13.23
N LEU A 30 19.97 7.94 -14.42
CA LEU A 30 20.68 7.51 -15.62
C LEU A 30 21.70 8.59 -16.03
N PRO A 31 22.91 8.17 -16.41
CA PRO A 31 23.83 9.07 -17.08
C PRO A 31 23.25 9.51 -18.44
N GLU A 32 23.68 10.66 -18.91
CA GLU A 32 23.30 11.14 -20.24
C GLU A 32 23.84 10.16 -21.29
N VAL A 33 22.94 9.60 -22.12
CA VAL A 33 23.27 8.64 -23.19
C VAL A 33 22.65 9.08 -24.50
N HIS A 34 23.39 8.93 -25.60
CA HIS A 34 22.99 9.34 -26.93
C HIS A 34 22.92 8.13 -27.88
N ILE A 35 22.15 8.29 -28.96
CA ILE A 35 22.07 7.27 -30.00
C ILE A 35 23.45 7.10 -30.67
N GLY A 36 23.98 5.88 -30.62
CA GLY A 36 25.31 5.53 -31.14
C GLY A 36 26.40 5.39 -30.10
N ASP A 37 26.12 5.69 -28.83
CA ASP A 37 27.03 5.45 -27.72
C ASP A 37 27.35 3.95 -27.59
N ARG A 38 28.61 3.63 -27.39
CA ARG A 38 29.05 2.26 -27.18
C ARG A 38 29.04 1.94 -25.69
N MET A 39 28.26 0.93 -25.32
CA MET A 39 28.22 0.39 -23.96
C MET A 39 29.08 -0.88 -23.86
N PHE A 40 29.80 -1.01 -22.78
CA PHE A 40 30.61 -2.18 -22.49
C PHE A 40 30.01 -2.91 -21.29
N GLU A 41 29.86 -4.23 -21.43
CA GLU A 41 29.45 -5.09 -20.32
C GLU A 41 30.58 -5.12 -19.26
N ASN A 42 30.27 -4.67 -18.06
CA ASN A 42 31.17 -4.73 -16.91
C ASN A 42 30.97 -6.01 -16.07
N GLY A 43 29.83 -6.63 -16.21
CA GLY A 43 29.43 -7.87 -15.54
C GLY A 43 27.92 -8.06 -15.55
N ILE A 44 27.50 -9.27 -15.29
CA ILE A 44 26.10 -9.66 -15.18
C ILE A 44 25.84 -10.16 -13.76
N ASN A 45 24.84 -9.60 -13.08
CA ASN A 45 24.38 -10.08 -11.79
C ASN A 45 22.99 -10.70 -11.95
N ALA A 46 22.80 -11.87 -11.36
CA ALA A 46 21.51 -12.53 -11.25
C ALA A 46 21.14 -12.64 -9.76
N ASP A 47 20.19 -11.85 -9.33
CA ASP A 47 19.74 -11.81 -7.95
C ASP A 47 18.44 -12.60 -7.79
N CYS A 48 18.46 -13.57 -6.88
CA CYS A 48 17.26 -14.29 -6.48
C CYS A 48 16.43 -13.40 -5.55
N LYS A 49 15.18 -13.14 -5.93
CA LYS A 49 14.23 -12.39 -5.11
C LYS A 49 12.92 -13.17 -4.99
N PHE A 50 12.27 -13.03 -3.83
CA PHE A 50 10.92 -13.54 -3.62
C PHE A 50 9.90 -12.42 -3.78
N THR A 51 8.78 -12.73 -4.42
CA THR A 51 7.63 -11.83 -4.41
C THR A 51 7.02 -11.82 -3.02
N SER A 52 6.66 -10.66 -2.53
CA SER A 52 5.93 -10.50 -1.27
C SER A 52 4.48 -10.12 -1.53
N ALA A 53 3.58 -10.53 -0.64
CA ALA A 53 2.21 -10.06 -0.66
C ALA A 53 2.17 -8.54 -0.41
N PRO A 54 1.10 -7.83 -0.84
CA PRO A 54 0.91 -6.43 -0.50
C PRO A 54 0.99 -6.22 1.02
N SER A 55 1.63 -5.14 1.44
CA SER A 55 1.75 -4.80 2.85
C SER A 55 0.38 -4.55 3.49
N ARG A 56 0.25 -4.92 4.76
CA ARG A 56 -0.91 -4.54 5.57
C ARG A 56 -0.94 -3.04 5.78
N TYR A 57 -2.12 -2.54 6.08
CA TYR A 57 -2.32 -1.11 6.29
C TYR A 57 -1.64 -0.60 7.57
N THR A 58 -1.13 0.62 7.49
CA THR A 58 -0.93 1.52 8.64
C THR A 58 -2.20 2.36 8.82
N ASP A 59 -2.30 3.14 9.91
CA ASP A 59 -3.41 4.09 10.05
C ASP A 59 -3.47 5.05 8.85
N ALA A 60 -2.33 5.60 8.44
CA ALA A 60 -2.25 6.54 7.32
C ALA A 60 -2.65 5.90 5.98
N SER A 61 -2.12 4.71 5.67
CA SER A 61 -2.46 4.04 4.42
C SER A 61 -3.91 3.52 4.39
N LEU A 62 -4.50 3.22 5.56
CA LEU A 62 -5.92 2.89 5.64
C LEU A 62 -6.78 4.12 5.40
N ILE A 63 -6.45 5.27 5.98
CA ILE A 63 -7.15 6.54 5.72
C ILE A 63 -7.10 6.85 4.22
N LYS A 64 -5.92 6.81 3.61
CA LYS A 64 -5.76 7.03 2.18
C LYS A 64 -6.65 6.08 1.36
N LYS A 65 -6.74 4.81 1.77
CA LYS A 65 -7.59 3.83 1.07
C LYS A 65 -9.08 4.11 1.24
N LEU A 66 -9.51 4.55 2.42
CA LEU A 66 -10.90 4.98 2.66
C LEU A 66 -11.25 6.21 1.80
N GLU A 67 -10.33 7.17 1.71
CA GLU A 67 -10.47 8.35 0.86
C GLU A 67 -10.56 7.99 -0.63
N GLU A 68 -9.67 7.11 -1.12
CA GLU A 68 -9.72 6.60 -2.51
C GLU A 68 -11.03 5.88 -2.85
N LEU A 69 -11.68 5.26 -1.86
CA LEU A 69 -12.94 4.54 -2.00
C LEU A 69 -14.16 5.42 -1.67
N GLU A 70 -13.95 6.70 -1.34
CA GLU A 70 -15.00 7.64 -0.93
C GLU A 70 -15.81 7.17 0.28
N ILE A 71 -15.19 6.35 1.16
CA ILE A 71 -15.80 5.81 2.38
C ILE A 71 -15.48 6.72 3.56
N GLY A 72 -16.48 7.43 4.06
CA GLY A 72 -16.34 8.37 5.18
C GLY A 72 -15.85 9.75 4.74
N ARG A 73 -15.55 10.57 5.73
CA ARG A 73 -15.10 11.96 5.55
C ARG A 73 -13.93 12.25 6.50
N PRO A 74 -13.16 13.32 6.30
CA PRO A 74 -12.01 13.64 7.15
C PRO A 74 -12.32 13.63 8.66
N SER A 75 -13.54 14.05 9.04
CA SER A 75 -13.97 14.04 10.44
C SER A 75 -14.23 12.65 11.01
N THR A 76 -14.46 11.63 10.18
CA THR A 76 -14.83 10.27 10.61
C THR A 76 -13.68 9.27 10.53
N TYR A 77 -12.60 9.53 9.80
CA TYR A 77 -11.51 8.57 9.61
C TYR A 77 -10.84 8.17 10.93
N ALA A 78 -10.41 9.15 11.74
CA ALA A 78 -9.74 8.85 13.01
C ALA A 78 -10.67 8.18 14.04
N PRO A 79 -11.94 8.61 14.22
CA PRO A 79 -12.92 7.88 15.03
C PRO A 79 -13.14 6.43 14.57
N THR A 80 -13.21 6.18 13.27
CA THR A 80 -13.38 4.83 12.71
C THR A 80 -12.22 3.93 13.10
N ILE A 81 -10.97 4.36 12.90
CA ILE A 81 -9.79 3.60 13.29
C ILE A 81 -9.78 3.34 14.80
N THR A 82 -10.13 4.34 15.61
CA THR A 82 -10.22 4.19 17.07
C THR A 82 -11.27 3.16 17.44
N THR A 83 -12.42 3.16 16.78
CA THR A 83 -13.48 2.18 17.00
C THR A 83 -13.02 0.76 16.66
N LEU A 84 -12.39 0.58 15.49
CA LEU A 84 -11.90 -0.72 15.04
C LEU A 84 -10.82 -1.29 15.97
N THR A 85 -9.91 -0.43 16.46
CA THR A 85 -8.75 -0.87 17.24
C THR A 85 -9.01 -0.93 18.74
N LYS A 86 -9.69 0.06 19.31
CA LYS A 86 -9.86 0.19 20.78
C LYS A 86 -11.24 -0.23 21.25
N ALA A 87 -12.31 0.23 20.62
CA ALA A 87 -13.66 -0.01 21.10
C ALA A 87 -14.15 -1.43 20.78
N ARG A 88 -13.86 -1.94 19.60
CA ARG A 88 -14.30 -3.26 19.13
C ARG A 88 -13.20 -4.32 19.16
N GLY A 89 -11.94 -3.92 19.07
CA GLY A 89 -10.81 -4.84 19.02
C GLY A 89 -10.81 -5.76 17.79
N TYR A 90 -11.42 -5.32 16.69
CA TYR A 90 -11.45 -6.10 15.44
C TYR A 90 -10.11 -6.11 14.76
N VAL A 91 -9.31 -5.09 15.02
CA VAL A 91 -7.96 -4.88 14.47
C VAL A 91 -7.04 -4.47 15.61
N ALA A 92 -5.81 -4.96 15.62
CA ALA A 92 -4.77 -4.54 16.55
C ALA A 92 -3.54 -4.06 15.81
N LYS A 93 -2.81 -3.10 16.37
CA LYS A 93 -1.47 -2.75 15.88
C LYS A 93 -0.47 -3.80 16.34
N GLY A 94 0.34 -4.26 15.43
CA GLY A 94 1.35 -5.26 15.72
C GLY A 94 2.40 -5.41 14.65
N ASP A 95 3.36 -6.26 14.94
CA ASP A 95 4.43 -6.64 14.06
C ASP A 95 4.19 -8.07 13.56
N LYS A 96 4.51 -8.31 12.29
CA LYS A 96 4.55 -9.65 11.72
C LYS A 96 6.00 -10.04 11.52
N THR A 97 6.39 -11.19 12.04
CA THR A 97 7.67 -11.81 11.73
C THR A 97 7.67 -12.30 10.30
N GLY A 98 8.73 -11.97 9.55
CA GLY A 98 8.89 -12.50 8.21
C GLY A 98 9.38 -13.94 8.19
N GLU A 99 9.39 -14.52 7.00
CA GLU A 99 9.95 -15.85 6.74
C GLU A 99 11.38 -15.71 6.24
N LYS A 100 12.28 -16.59 6.76
CA LYS A 100 13.68 -16.62 6.33
C LYS A 100 13.86 -17.53 5.14
N HIS A 101 14.42 -16.99 4.08
CA HIS A 101 14.74 -17.72 2.87
C HIS A 101 16.23 -17.63 2.56
N THR A 102 16.83 -18.75 2.11
CA THR A 102 18.19 -18.72 1.59
C THR A 102 18.11 -18.34 0.12
N VAL A 103 18.70 -17.22 -0.23
CA VAL A 103 18.80 -16.72 -1.61
C VAL A 103 20.22 -16.92 -2.11
N THR A 104 20.36 -17.31 -3.37
CA THR A 104 21.65 -17.47 -4.03
C THR A 104 21.74 -16.47 -5.17
N ASN A 105 22.69 -15.57 -5.08
CA ASN A 105 22.99 -14.58 -6.10
C ASN A 105 24.20 -15.02 -6.92
N LEU A 106 24.13 -14.85 -8.21
CA LEU A 106 25.20 -15.17 -9.15
C LEU A 106 25.77 -13.89 -9.74
N SER A 107 27.09 -13.85 -9.89
CA SER A 107 27.79 -12.74 -10.53
C SER A 107 28.78 -13.27 -11.56
N LEU A 108 28.63 -12.84 -12.80
CA LEU A 108 29.56 -13.12 -13.89
C LEU A 108 30.46 -11.90 -14.11
N LYS A 109 31.77 -12.08 -13.95
CA LYS A 109 32.78 -11.09 -14.28
C LYS A 109 33.97 -11.76 -14.92
N ASN A 110 34.49 -11.19 -16.02
CA ASN A 110 35.66 -11.71 -16.75
C ASN A 110 35.54 -13.21 -17.06
N GLY A 111 34.35 -13.65 -17.50
CA GLY A 111 34.11 -15.07 -17.85
C GLY A 111 34.04 -16.03 -16.66
N LYS A 112 34.08 -15.52 -15.41
CA LYS A 112 34.02 -16.37 -14.21
C LYS A 112 32.71 -16.11 -13.44
N ILE A 113 32.00 -17.20 -13.12
CA ILE A 113 30.78 -17.14 -12.30
C ILE A 113 31.17 -17.31 -10.83
N LYS A 114 30.69 -16.40 -9.99
CA LYS A 114 30.73 -16.50 -8.54
C LYS A 114 29.32 -16.67 -8.02
N SER A 115 29.14 -17.56 -7.03
CA SER A 115 27.88 -17.77 -6.31
C SER A 115 28.04 -17.30 -4.87
N ALA A 116 27.09 -16.55 -4.37
CA ALA A 116 27.02 -16.11 -2.98
C ALA A 116 25.63 -16.39 -2.43
N SER A 117 25.54 -17.11 -1.32
CA SER A 117 24.28 -17.38 -0.64
C SER A 117 24.16 -16.50 0.60
N LYS A 118 22.96 -15.91 0.80
CA LYS A 118 22.62 -15.13 1.99
C LYS A 118 21.23 -15.51 2.48
N VAL A 119 20.96 -15.26 3.76
CA VAL A 119 19.62 -15.44 4.31
C VAL A 119 18.93 -14.08 4.28
N GLU A 120 17.81 -14.02 3.59
CA GLU A 120 16.93 -12.85 3.58
C GLU A 120 15.62 -13.14 4.32
N THR A 121 15.08 -12.13 4.98
CA THR A 121 13.78 -12.21 5.63
C THR A 121 12.76 -11.46 4.77
N THR A 122 11.73 -12.17 4.31
CA THR A 122 10.65 -11.59 3.49
C THR A 122 9.35 -11.53 4.27
N GLY A 123 8.50 -10.53 3.96
CA GLY A 123 7.17 -10.38 4.57
C GLY A 123 7.18 -9.98 6.04
N ALA A 124 8.29 -9.47 6.58
CA ALA A 124 8.33 -8.84 7.89
C ALA A 124 7.65 -7.47 7.80
N GLU A 125 6.76 -7.18 8.75
CA GLU A 125 6.03 -5.91 8.81
C GLU A 125 6.06 -5.38 10.24
N ARG A 126 6.15 -4.05 10.40
CA ARG A 126 6.16 -3.38 11.71
C ARG A 126 5.05 -2.36 11.81
N GLY A 127 4.40 -2.29 12.98
CA GLY A 127 3.38 -1.28 13.28
C GLY A 127 2.17 -1.33 12.35
N ARG A 128 1.85 -2.49 11.80
CA ARG A 128 0.72 -2.66 10.87
C ARG A 128 -0.57 -3.00 11.59
N LEU A 129 -1.67 -2.74 10.93
CA LEU A 129 -3.00 -3.14 11.38
C LEU A 129 -3.22 -4.62 11.07
N LEU A 130 -3.35 -5.43 12.11
CA LEU A 130 -3.53 -6.88 12.03
C LEU A 130 -4.97 -7.21 12.39
N PRO A 131 -5.72 -7.94 11.54
CA PRO A 131 -7.05 -8.42 11.89
C PRO A 131 -6.97 -9.36 13.07
N GLN A 132 -7.96 -9.27 13.97
CA GLN A 132 -8.13 -10.17 15.10
C GLN A 132 -9.22 -11.20 14.77
N ASP A 133 -9.19 -12.34 15.46
CA ASP A 133 -10.13 -13.44 15.20
C ASP A 133 -11.59 -12.99 15.28
N ILE A 134 -11.92 -12.16 16.27
CA ILE A 134 -13.28 -11.61 16.41
C ILE A 134 -13.65 -10.72 15.20
N GLY A 135 -12.72 -9.94 14.69
CA GLY A 135 -12.93 -9.11 13.50
C GLY A 135 -13.19 -9.96 12.26
N MET A 136 -12.45 -11.04 12.09
CA MET A 136 -12.63 -11.99 10.98
C MET A 136 -14.00 -12.67 11.06
N ILE A 137 -14.39 -13.21 12.21
CA ILE A 137 -15.70 -13.86 12.42
C ILE A 137 -16.84 -12.90 12.11
N VAL A 138 -16.77 -11.67 12.63
CA VAL A 138 -17.80 -10.65 12.37
C VAL A 138 -17.86 -10.30 10.88
N THR A 139 -16.71 -10.11 10.23
CA THR A 139 -16.68 -9.82 8.80
C THR A 139 -17.27 -10.95 7.98
N ASP A 140 -16.90 -12.21 8.24
CA ASP A 140 -17.42 -13.37 7.53
C ASP A 140 -18.94 -13.48 7.70
N TYR A 141 -19.45 -13.25 8.92
CA TYR A 141 -20.89 -13.25 9.18
C TYR A 141 -21.62 -12.16 8.39
N LEU A 142 -21.08 -10.94 8.39
CA LEU A 142 -21.67 -9.80 7.70
C LEU A 142 -21.65 -9.97 6.18
N VAL A 143 -20.54 -10.43 5.62
CA VAL A 143 -20.41 -10.70 4.17
C VAL A 143 -21.43 -11.74 3.73
N LYS A 144 -21.65 -12.77 4.55
CA LYS A 144 -22.61 -13.84 4.23
C LYS A 144 -24.06 -13.40 4.30
N ASN A 145 -24.42 -12.57 5.29
CA ASN A 145 -25.81 -12.25 5.59
C ASN A 145 -26.26 -10.86 5.08
N PHE A 146 -25.30 -9.94 4.89
CA PHE A 146 -25.55 -8.54 4.51
C PHE A 146 -24.58 -8.06 3.42
N PRO A 147 -24.45 -8.78 2.29
CA PRO A 147 -23.44 -8.46 1.28
C PRO A 147 -23.63 -7.05 0.68
N GLN A 148 -24.88 -6.58 0.59
CA GLN A 148 -25.18 -5.25 0.02
C GLN A 148 -24.61 -4.11 0.88
N ILE A 149 -24.73 -4.22 2.22
CA ILE A 149 -24.23 -3.20 3.16
C ILE A 149 -22.68 -3.17 3.18
N LEU A 150 -22.05 -4.31 2.88
CA LEU A 150 -20.59 -4.43 2.84
C LEU A 150 -19.99 -4.11 1.45
N ASP A 151 -20.80 -3.79 0.47
CA ASP A 151 -20.29 -3.26 -0.79
C ASP A 151 -19.67 -1.88 -0.52
N TYR A 152 -18.45 -1.68 -1.00
CA TYR A 152 -17.75 -0.39 -0.85
C TYR A 152 -18.55 0.77 -1.47
N ARG A 153 -19.27 0.50 -2.55
CA ARG A 153 -20.12 1.50 -3.22
C ARG A 153 -21.35 1.90 -2.41
N PHE A 154 -21.87 1.02 -1.58
CA PHE A 154 -23.02 1.35 -0.72
C PHE A 154 -22.69 2.54 0.16
N THR A 155 -21.58 2.49 0.89
CA THR A 155 -21.17 3.61 1.77
C THR A 155 -20.85 4.88 0.97
N ALA A 156 -20.16 4.75 -0.16
CA ALA A 156 -19.84 5.89 -1.02
C ALA A 156 -21.12 6.56 -1.56
N ASN A 157 -22.09 5.79 -2.03
CA ASN A 157 -23.37 6.32 -2.53
C ASN A 157 -24.16 7.04 -1.43
N VAL A 158 -24.22 6.46 -0.22
CA VAL A 158 -24.90 7.11 0.92
C VAL A 158 -24.23 8.45 1.29
N GLU A 159 -22.92 8.51 1.26
CA GLU A 159 -22.17 9.75 1.51
C GLU A 159 -22.42 10.79 0.41
N GLU A 160 -22.47 10.39 -0.85
CA GLU A 160 -22.81 11.25 -1.99
C GLU A 160 -24.25 11.80 -1.85
N ASP A 161 -25.19 10.96 -1.44
CA ASP A 161 -26.58 11.39 -1.24
C ASP A 161 -26.71 12.36 -0.07
N PHE A 162 -25.93 12.19 0.98
CA PHE A 162 -25.86 13.21 2.06
C PHE A 162 -25.27 14.53 1.57
N ASP A 163 -24.28 14.51 0.71
CA ASP A 163 -23.74 15.72 0.09
C ASP A 163 -24.81 16.44 -0.76
N LYS A 164 -25.58 15.69 -1.58
CA LYS A 164 -26.70 16.25 -2.37
C LYS A 164 -27.79 16.88 -1.47
N ILE A 165 -28.09 16.25 -0.32
CA ILE A 165 -29.02 16.83 0.65
C ILE A 165 -28.45 18.12 1.23
N ALA A 166 -27.18 18.14 1.61
CA ALA A 166 -26.51 19.30 2.18
C ALA A 166 -26.46 20.49 1.20
N GLU A 167 -26.32 20.22 -0.09
CA GLU A 167 -26.35 21.18 -1.19
C GLU A 167 -27.78 21.64 -1.56
N GLY A 168 -28.81 21.01 -1.01
CA GLY A 168 -30.22 21.30 -1.34
C GLY A 168 -30.68 20.65 -2.67
N ASN A 169 -29.92 19.74 -3.24
CA ASN A 169 -30.20 19.06 -4.50
C ASN A 169 -31.03 17.78 -4.33
N ALA A 170 -31.20 17.30 -3.09
CA ALA A 170 -32.03 16.14 -2.75
C ALA A 170 -32.81 16.36 -1.46
N VAL A 171 -33.92 15.62 -1.32
CA VAL A 171 -34.75 15.65 -0.13
C VAL A 171 -34.47 14.42 0.72
N TRP A 172 -34.17 14.62 2.01
CA TRP A 172 -33.68 13.58 2.92
C TRP A 172 -34.61 12.36 3.06
N ASN A 173 -35.95 12.55 2.98
CA ASN A 173 -36.91 11.45 3.10
C ASN A 173 -36.86 10.47 1.91
N GLY A 174 -36.53 10.94 0.68
CA GLY A 174 -36.35 10.07 -0.47
C GLY A 174 -35.14 9.13 -0.33
N VAL A 175 -34.07 9.60 0.33
CA VAL A 175 -32.85 8.79 0.57
C VAL A 175 -33.05 7.71 1.65
N ILE A 176 -34.08 7.85 2.51
CA ILE A 176 -34.37 6.85 3.55
C ILE A 176 -35.37 5.77 3.05
N GLU A 177 -36.15 6.09 2.03
CA GLU A 177 -37.15 5.16 1.46
C GLU A 177 -36.52 4.15 0.49
N ASP A 178 -35.32 4.43 -0.06
CA ASP A 178 -34.53 3.53 -0.92
C ASP A 178 -33.65 2.58 -0.08
#